data_8018e40a19605161183fadb886a58fcc
#
_entry.id   8018e40a19605161183fadb886a58fcc
#
_cell.length_a   1.000
_cell.length_b   1.000
_cell.length_c   1.000
_cell.angle_alpha   90.00
_cell.angle_beta   90.00
_cell.angle_gamma   90.00
#
_symmetry.space_group_name_H-M   'P 1'
#
loop_
_entity.id
_entity.type
_entity.pdbx_description
1 polymer ?
#
loop_
_entity_poly.entity_id
_entity_poly.type
_entity_poly.pdbx_seq_one_letter_code
_entity_poly.pdbx_strand_id
1 'polypeptide(L)'
;MRTEHTLCIAFVILVVCVTIACSGSPVRPEQEKPAGGDAAATPVIAATLVASDKSWGNTEGPAVDSKGTLYFTSRGTFKGIAAWSEKEGARQYLAVATKEGPGGLWIDDSDNIFLTATGERKILKVSPDKKVSVAAENFEANPTLSKGPNDLVVAKTGTIYFTDPNGYYGDAPNGTIYRIAPDGRTSVFSEAITGPNGIALSADEKTLYVSHNVSKSTSKIEKWPLNPDGSAGVMNELATVNNCVADGMAVDREGNLWLTCYSFGAAHRISPDGRIVGTITTEQKALTNCIFGRGATNKTLYLTSSDMERVTGYVYKADLSVPGIR
;
A
#
# COMPACT_ATOMS: atom_id res chain seq x y z
N MET A 1 60.21 30.09 27.67
CA MET A 1 60.37 29.95 29.13
C MET A 1 58.95 29.86 29.73
N ARG A 2 58.59 28.78 30.18
CA ARG A 2 57.76 28.29 31.30
C ARG A 2 57.10 26.97 30.91
N THR A 3 57.64 25.96 31.49
CA THR A 3 57.22 24.57 31.56
C THR A 3 56.05 24.44 32.53
N GLU A 4 54.98 23.80 32.11
CA GLU A 4 53.95 23.32 33.04
C GLU A 4 53.90 21.79 33.04
N HIS A 5 54.10 21.22 34.22
CA HIS A 5 54.09 19.81 34.49
C HIS A 5 52.67 19.33 34.66
N THR A 6 52.27 18.30 33.95
CA THR A 6 51.02 17.58 34.17
C THR A 6 51.29 16.38 35.07
N LEU A 7 50.61 16.39 36.23
CA LEU A 7 50.69 15.36 37.28
C LEU A 7 49.70 14.25 36.92
N CYS A 8 50.17 13.01 36.64
CA CYS A 8 49.35 11.82 36.57
C CYS A 8 49.13 11.23 37.92
N ILE A 9 47.88 11.17 38.39
CA ILE A 9 47.46 10.43 39.60
C ILE A 9 46.89 9.08 39.18
N ALA A 10 47.59 8.00 39.51
CA ALA A 10 47.15 6.64 39.33
C ALA A 10 46.28 6.20 40.54
N PHE A 11 45.03 5.85 40.32
CA PHE A 11 44.21 5.21 41.33
C PHE A 11 44.37 3.70 41.21
N VAL A 12 44.89 3.10 42.32
CA VAL A 12 44.93 1.65 42.49
C VAL A 12 43.62 1.23 43.17
N ILE A 13 42.78 0.45 42.50
CA ILE A 13 41.58 -0.17 43.08
C ILE A 13 41.97 -1.59 43.57
N LEU A 14 41.95 -1.78 44.87
CA LEU A 14 42.16 -3.08 45.51
C LEU A 14 40.81 -3.88 45.45
N VAL A 15 40.77 -4.96 44.67
CA VAL A 15 39.62 -5.87 44.62
C VAL A 15 39.84 -6.98 45.66
N VAL A 16 39.02 -6.98 46.69
CA VAL A 16 38.97 -8.06 47.68
C VAL A 16 37.99 -9.12 47.17
N CYS A 17 38.50 -10.30 46.80
CA CYS A 17 37.65 -11.46 46.47
C CYS A 17 37.28 -12.20 47.78
N VAL A 18 35.99 -12.17 48.14
CA VAL A 18 35.45 -13.05 49.17
C VAL A 18 34.87 -14.28 48.47
N THR A 19 35.50 -15.45 48.66
CA THR A 19 34.98 -16.73 48.19
C THR A 19 34.03 -17.32 49.23
N ILE A 20 32.72 -17.35 48.93
CA ILE A 20 31.74 -18.11 49.68
C ILE A 20 31.54 -19.46 48.97
N ALA A 21 31.98 -20.53 49.62
CA ALA A 21 31.73 -21.88 49.14
C ALA A 21 30.31 -22.29 49.55
N CYS A 22 29.39 -22.35 48.54
CA CYS A 22 28.11 -23.01 48.69
C CYS A 22 28.17 -24.40 48.01
N SER A 23 28.08 -25.44 48.81
CA SER A 23 27.87 -26.81 48.36
C SER A 23 26.42 -26.99 47.90
N GLY A 24 26.19 -26.90 46.59
CA GLY A 24 24.92 -27.23 45.94
C GLY A 24 25.15 -28.31 44.90
N SER A 25 24.42 -29.42 45.02
CA SER A 25 24.42 -30.51 44.06
C SER A 25 24.07 -30.03 42.65
N PRO A 26 24.66 -30.60 41.56
CA PRO A 26 24.37 -30.12 40.20
C PRO A 26 22.95 -30.51 39.80
N VAL A 27 22.10 -29.49 39.61
CA VAL A 27 20.82 -29.63 38.93
C VAL A 27 21.15 -29.83 37.46
N ARG A 28 20.79 -30.99 36.92
CA ARG A 28 20.86 -31.29 35.48
C ARG A 28 19.99 -30.27 34.74
N PRO A 29 20.49 -29.60 33.69
CA PRO A 29 19.62 -28.75 32.87
C PRO A 29 18.61 -29.65 32.14
N GLU A 30 17.34 -29.39 32.39
CA GLU A 30 16.23 -29.95 31.62
C GLU A 30 16.43 -29.52 30.16
N GLN A 31 16.63 -30.48 29.26
CA GLN A 31 16.68 -30.23 27.83
C GLN A 31 15.29 -29.75 27.41
N GLU A 32 15.15 -28.47 27.17
CA GLU A 32 14.01 -27.93 26.42
C GLU A 32 13.91 -28.70 25.08
N LYS A 33 12.85 -29.49 24.99
CA LYS A 33 12.43 -30.14 23.77
C LYS A 33 12.15 -29.03 22.75
N PRO A 34 12.79 -29.02 21.55
CA PRO A 34 12.47 -28.02 20.57
C PRO A 34 10.98 -28.17 20.23
N ALA A 35 10.22 -27.09 20.38
CA ALA A 35 8.85 -26.99 19.89
C ALA A 35 8.90 -26.97 18.35
N GLY A 36 9.12 -28.15 17.77
CA GLY A 36 8.99 -28.40 16.35
C GLY A 36 7.53 -28.59 15.99
N GLY A 37 6.76 -27.52 16.02
CA GLY A 37 5.56 -27.45 15.22
C GLY A 37 6.02 -27.06 13.80
N ASP A 38 5.83 -27.95 12.83
CA ASP A 38 5.93 -27.61 11.42
C ASP A 38 5.06 -26.36 11.20
N ALA A 39 5.70 -25.21 10.96
CA ALA A 39 4.98 -24.03 10.54
C ALA A 39 4.32 -24.40 9.21
N ALA A 40 2.99 -24.51 9.20
CA ALA A 40 2.26 -24.82 7.99
C ALA A 40 2.71 -23.87 6.89
N ALA A 41 3.09 -24.43 5.74
CA ALA A 41 3.56 -23.63 4.62
C ALA A 41 2.52 -22.56 4.29
N THR A 42 2.97 -21.31 4.17
CA THR A 42 2.10 -20.18 3.82
C THR A 42 1.37 -20.48 2.51
N PRO A 43 0.02 -20.44 2.45
CA PRO A 43 -0.74 -20.75 1.25
C PRO A 43 -0.33 -19.87 0.07
N VAL A 44 -0.11 -20.50 -1.09
CA VAL A 44 0.20 -19.80 -2.34
C VAL A 44 -0.90 -20.11 -3.36
N ILE A 45 -1.46 -19.06 -3.95
CA ILE A 45 -2.54 -19.13 -4.96
C ILE A 45 -2.02 -18.50 -6.24
N ALA A 46 -2.12 -19.20 -7.38
CA ALA A 46 -1.86 -18.61 -8.68
C ALA A 46 -3.09 -17.84 -9.17
N ALA A 47 -2.92 -16.57 -9.51
CA ALA A 47 -3.99 -15.78 -10.08
C ALA A 47 -4.25 -16.16 -11.56
N THR A 48 -5.49 -16.03 -11.99
CA THR A 48 -5.93 -16.27 -13.36
C THR A 48 -5.93 -14.96 -14.15
N LEU A 49 -5.29 -14.94 -15.32
CA LEU A 49 -5.37 -13.84 -16.27
C LEU A 49 -6.80 -13.73 -16.82
N VAL A 50 -7.41 -12.55 -16.76
CA VAL A 50 -8.76 -12.31 -17.29
C VAL A 50 -8.78 -11.35 -18.48
N ALA A 51 -7.79 -10.47 -18.58
CA ALA A 51 -7.68 -9.55 -19.72
C ALA A 51 -6.25 -9.02 -19.88
N SER A 52 -5.87 -8.72 -21.12
CA SER A 52 -4.65 -7.99 -21.45
C SER A 52 -4.82 -7.19 -22.73
N ASP A 53 -4.16 -6.03 -22.84
CA ASP A 53 -4.18 -5.20 -24.05
C ASP A 53 -2.92 -4.33 -24.13
N LYS A 54 -2.34 -4.24 -25.32
CA LYS A 54 -1.16 -3.39 -25.57
C LYS A 54 -1.47 -1.90 -25.49
N SER A 55 -2.72 -1.50 -25.73
CA SER A 55 -3.09 -0.09 -25.62
C SER A 55 -3.13 0.42 -24.17
N TRP A 56 -3.18 -0.49 -23.19
CA TRP A 56 -3.25 -0.12 -21.77
C TRP A 56 -1.89 0.28 -21.18
N GLY A 57 -0.79 -0.31 -21.68
CA GLY A 57 0.53 -0.06 -21.13
C GLY A 57 0.61 -0.45 -19.66
N ASN A 58 0.85 0.50 -18.77
CA ASN A 58 0.77 0.25 -17.33
C ASN A 58 -0.70 0.40 -16.87
N THR A 59 -1.27 -0.67 -16.29
CA THR A 59 -2.59 -0.63 -15.65
C THR A 59 -2.44 -0.37 -14.16
N GLU A 60 -3.36 0.40 -13.59
CA GLU A 60 -3.36 0.84 -12.19
C GLU A 60 -4.79 0.92 -11.64
N GLY A 61 -4.89 1.25 -10.34
CA GLY A 61 -6.07 1.70 -9.65
C GLY A 61 -7.33 0.88 -9.93
N PRO A 62 -7.38 -0.42 -9.62
CA PRO A 62 -8.59 -1.21 -9.83
C PRO A 62 -9.65 -0.80 -8.81
N ALA A 63 -10.90 -0.68 -9.24
CA ALA A 63 -12.07 -0.53 -8.35
C ALA A 63 -13.30 -1.17 -8.97
N VAL A 64 -14.28 -1.55 -8.15
CA VAL A 64 -15.49 -2.27 -8.59
C VAL A 64 -16.73 -1.46 -8.24
N ASP A 65 -17.65 -1.29 -9.22
CA ASP A 65 -18.92 -0.61 -9.01
C ASP A 65 -19.96 -1.47 -8.29
N SER A 66 -21.12 -0.90 -8.01
CA SER A 66 -22.24 -1.59 -7.34
C SER A 66 -22.81 -2.78 -8.13
N LYS A 67 -22.53 -2.85 -9.45
CA LYS A 67 -22.99 -3.90 -10.37
C LYS A 67 -21.97 -5.03 -10.57
N GLY A 68 -20.78 -4.90 -9.94
CA GLY A 68 -19.69 -5.87 -10.06
C GLY A 68 -18.80 -5.66 -11.30
N THR A 69 -18.91 -4.53 -12.00
CA THR A 69 -17.98 -4.19 -13.08
C THR A 69 -16.67 -3.70 -12.48
N LEU A 70 -15.56 -4.30 -12.89
CA LEU A 70 -14.22 -3.84 -12.57
C LEU A 70 -13.84 -2.67 -13.50
N TYR A 71 -13.37 -1.59 -12.90
CA TYR A 71 -12.71 -0.47 -13.57
C TYR A 71 -11.24 -0.42 -13.18
N PHE A 72 -10.40 0.02 -14.07
CA PHE A 72 -8.97 0.22 -13.84
C PHE A 72 -8.43 1.31 -14.75
N THR A 73 -7.33 1.92 -14.35
CA THR A 73 -6.70 2.96 -15.14
C THR A 73 -5.71 2.38 -16.15
N SER A 74 -5.52 3.10 -17.24
CA SER A 74 -4.65 2.76 -18.35
C SER A 74 -3.75 3.95 -18.68
N ARG A 75 -2.44 3.69 -18.77
CA ARG A 75 -1.39 4.70 -18.98
C ARG A 75 -0.59 4.47 -20.28
N GLY A 76 -1.11 3.63 -21.17
CA GLY A 76 -0.52 3.34 -22.48
C GLY A 76 -0.91 4.32 -23.58
N THR A 77 -1.10 3.80 -24.79
CA THR A 77 -1.61 4.59 -25.92
C THR A 77 -3.05 5.00 -25.74
N PHE A 78 -3.86 4.18 -25.05
CA PHE A 78 -5.12 4.61 -24.45
C PHE A 78 -4.85 5.14 -23.05
N LYS A 79 -5.13 6.41 -22.80
CA LYS A 79 -5.04 7.05 -21.48
C LYS A 79 -6.43 7.29 -20.94
N GLY A 80 -6.76 6.64 -19.81
CA GLY A 80 -8.11 6.74 -19.26
C GLY A 80 -8.50 5.59 -18.36
N ILE A 81 -9.78 5.31 -18.32
CA ILE A 81 -10.41 4.26 -17.56
C ILE A 81 -10.84 3.15 -18.51
N ALA A 82 -10.37 1.93 -18.29
CA ALA A 82 -10.87 0.72 -18.90
C ALA A 82 -11.82 0.00 -17.95
N ALA A 83 -12.65 -0.89 -18.47
CA ALA A 83 -13.57 -1.70 -17.67
C ALA A 83 -13.55 -3.16 -18.13
N TRP A 84 -13.85 -4.06 -17.20
CA TRP A 84 -13.98 -5.48 -17.45
C TRP A 84 -15.14 -6.08 -16.66
N SER A 85 -15.83 -7.02 -17.27
CA SER A 85 -16.79 -7.89 -16.59
C SER A 85 -16.83 -9.27 -17.25
N GLU A 86 -17.26 -10.30 -16.53
CA GLU A 86 -17.42 -11.65 -17.10
C GLU A 86 -18.35 -11.66 -18.32
N LYS A 87 -19.38 -10.80 -18.30
CA LYS A 87 -20.40 -10.76 -19.36
C LYS A 87 -19.90 -10.04 -20.63
N GLU A 88 -19.17 -8.94 -20.47
CA GLU A 88 -18.86 -8.03 -21.60
C GLU A 88 -17.40 -8.07 -22.02
N GLY A 89 -16.56 -8.77 -21.23
CA GLY A 89 -15.11 -8.72 -21.43
C GLY A 89 -14.52 -7.34 -21.13
N ALA A 90 -13.32 -7.11 -21.65
CA ALA A 90 -12.60 -5.86 -21.48
C ALA A 90 -12.97 -4.83 -22.53
N ARG A 91 -13.04 -3.54 -22.12
CA ARG A 91 -13.33 -2.42 -23.01
C ARG A 91 -12.73 -1.10 -22.52
N GLN A 92 -12.49 -0.18 -23.41
CA GLN A 92 -12.26 1.21 -23.07
C GLN A 92 -13.59 1.80 -22.55
N TYR A 93 -13.54 2.42 -21.34
CA TYR A 93 -14.73 3.00 -20.72
C TYR A 93 -14.83 4.51 -20.96
N LEU A 94 -13.73 5.23 -20.64
CA LEU A 94 -13.67 6.69 -20.75
C LEU A 94 -12.23 7.14 -20.96
N ALA A 95 -11.96 7.88 -22.02
CA ALA A 95 -10.69 8.58 -22.19
C ALA A 95 -10.64 9.76 -21.20
N VAL A 96 -9.53 9.89 -20.48
CA VAL A 96 -9.29 10.99 -19.55
C VAL A 96 -8.08 11.76 -20.04
N ALA A 97 -8.27 13.06 -20.31
CA ALA A 97 -7.22 13.93 -20.82
C ALA A 97 -6.19 14.22 -19.71
N THR A 98 -5.18 13.37 -19.60
CA THR A 98 -4.06 13.49 -18.66
C THR A 98 -2.75 13.29 -19.41
N LYS A 99 -1.67 13.96 -18.96
CA LYS A 99 -0.34 13.88 -19.59
C LYS A 99 0.23 12.46 -19.53
N GLU A 100 0.18 11.85 -18.35
CA GLU A 100 0.80 10.56 -18.07
C GLU A 100 -0.18 9.38 -18.04
N GLY A 101 -1.48 9.65 -18.10
CA GLY A 101 -2.54 8.72 -17.75
C GLY A 101 -2.88 8.78 -16.25
N PRO A 102 -4.10 8.38 -15.85
CA PRO A 102 -4.51 8.37 -14.46
C PRO A 102 -3.79 7.27 -13.66
N GLY A 103 -3.60 7.50 -12.35
CA GLY A 103 -3.04 6.54 -11.40
C GLY A 103 -4.13 5.76 -10.66
N GLY A 104 -4.12 5.84 -9.31
CA GLY A 104 -5.10 5.17 -8.45
C GLY A 104 -6.55 5.57 -8.77
N LEU A 105 -7.48 4.64 -8.51
CA LEU A 105 -8.90 4.84 -8.75
C LEU A 105 -9.69 4.26 -7.56
N TRP A 106 -10.77 4.95 -7.18
CA TRP A 106 -11.74 4.51 -6.18
C TRP A 106 -13.16 4.76 -6.65
N ILE A 107 -14.11 3.89 -6.28
CA ILE A 107 -15.53 4.08 -6.60
C ILE A 107 -16.30 4.17 -5.27
N ASP A 108 -17.09 5.24 -5.10
CA ASP A 108 -17.97 5.44 -3.93
C ASP A 108 -19.25 4.61 -4.02
N ASP A 109 -20.11 4.70 -3.00
CA ASP A 109 -21.38 3.96 -2.96
C ASP A 109 -22.46 4.53 -3.90
N SER A 110 -22.21 5.67 -4.51
CA SER A 110 -23.02 6.29 -5.57
C SER A 110 -22.48 6.03 -6.97
N ASP A 111 -21.50 5.10 -7.11
CA ASP A 111 -20.80 4.77 -8.34
C ASP A 111 -20.07 5.97 -8.99
N ASN A 112 -19.73 7.01 -8.21
CA ASN A 112 -18.79 8.01 -8.68
C ASN A 112 -17.38 7.43 -8.63
N ILE A 113 -16.61 7.66 -9.71
CA ILE A 113 -15.22 7.26 -9.80
C ILE A 113 -14.36 8.46 -9.39
N PHE A 114 -13.49 8.28 -8.41
CA PHE A 114 -12.41 9.21 -8.07
C PHE A 114 -11.11 8.66 -8.61
N LEU A 115 -10.25 9.52 -9.16
CA LEU A 115 -8.98 9.07 -9.71
C LEU A 115 -7.89 10.12 -9.55
N THR A 116 -6.65 9.66 -9.45
CA THR A 116 -5.48 10.53 -9.40
C THR A 116 -5.05 10.90 -10.81
N ALA A 117 -4.87 12.20 -11.06
CA ALA A 117 -4.28 12.75 -12.28
C ALA A 117 -2.87 13.26 -11.95
N THR A 118 -1.90 12.33 -11.93
CA THR A 118 -0.54 12.54 -11.42
C THR A 118 0.13 13.74 -12.10
N GLY A 119 0.19 13.74 -13.42
CA GLY A 119 0.88 14.80 -14.17
C GLY A 119 0.19 16.17 -14.11
N GLU A 120 -1.10 16.23 -13.77
CA GLU A 120 -1.90 17.44 -13.58
C GLU A 120 -1.97 17.88 -12.11
N ARG A 121 -1.53 17.02 -11.20
CA ARG A 121 -1.59 17.26 -9.74
C ARG A 121 -3.02 17.56 -9.29
N LYS A 122 -3.95 16.67 -9.65
CA LYS A 122 -5.38 16.78 -9.38
C LYS A 122 -5.97 15.47 -8.93
N ILE A 123 -7.04 15.56 -8.16
CA ILE A 123 -7.99 14.45 -7.99
C ILE A 123 -9.20 14.78 -8.86
N LEU A 124 -9.54 13.86 -9.76
CA LEU A 124 -10.69 13.99 -10.63
C LEU A 124 -11.83 13.13 -10.09
N LYS A 125 -13.06 13.56 -10.38
CA LYS A 125 -14.29 12.82 -10.15
C LYS A 125 -15.02 12.62 -11.47
N VAL A 126 -15.44 11.38 -11.73
CA VAL A 126 -16.27 11.02 -12.88
C VAL A 126 -17.60 10.51 -12.33
N SER A 127 -18.68 11.16 -12.69
CA SER A 127 -20.04 10.73 -12.32
C SER A 127 -20.52 9.54 -13.17
N PRO A 128 -21.58 8.82 -12.77
CA PRO A 128 -22.11 7.68 -13.52
C PRO A 128 -22.51 8.01 -14.98
N ASP A 129 -22.88 9.26 -15.25
CA ASP A 129 -23.14 9.79 -16.61
C ASP A 129 -21.86 10.20 -17.37
N LYS A 130 -20.68 9.81 -16.85
CA LYS A 130 -19.35 10.04 -17.42
C LYS A 130 -18.91 11.52 -17.48
N LYS A 131 -19.50 12.39 -16.69
CA LYS A 131 -19.05 13.77 -16.59
C LYS A 131 -17.83 13.86 -15.68
N VAL A 132 -16.73 14.40 -16.22
CA VAL A 132 -15.47 14.63 -15.49
C VAL A 132 -15.50 16.00 -14.83
N SER A 133 -15.11 16.05 -13.56
CA SER A 133 -14.94 17.28 -12.79
C SER A 133 -13.68 17.18 -11.90
N VAL A 134 -13.19 18.32 -11.44
CA VAL A 134 -12.08 18.37 -10.47
C VAL A 134 -12.67 18.23 -9.07
N ALA A 135 -12.20 17.23 -8.32
CA ALA A 135 -12.55 17.05 -6.92
C ALA A 135 -11.59 17.82 -5.99
N ALA A 136 -10.31 17.88 -6.34
CA ALA A 136 -9.31 18.69 -5.64
C ALA A 136 -8.13 19.04 -6.54
N GLU A 137 -7.55 20.20 -6.30
CA GLU A 137 -6.32 20.71 -6.90
C GLU A 137 -5.63 21.68 -5.94
N ASN A 138 -4.42 22.15 -6.26
CA ASN A 138 -3.68 23.13 -5.46
C ASN A 138 -3.38 22.66 -4.02
N PHE A 139 -2.99 21.39 -3.86
CA PHE A 139 -2.72 20.77 -2.56
C PHE A 139 -1.23 20.68 -2.21
N GLU A 140 -0.37 21.40 -2.89
CA GLU A 140 1.07 21.23 -2.77
C GLU A 140 1.61 21.82 -1.47
N ALA A 141 2.05 20.95 -0.55
CA ALA A 141 2.85 21.37 0.60
C ALA A 141 4.25 21.82 0.15
N ASN A 142 4.82 21.13 -0.83
CA ASN A 142 6.11 21.48 -1.45
C ASN A 142 6.05 21.22 -2.97
N PRO A 143 5.71 22.22 -3.80
CA PRO A 143 5.52 22.03 -5.24
C PRO A 143 6.80 21.62 -5.98
N THR A 144 7.97 21.83 -5.42
CA THR A 144 9.24 21.42 -6.02
C THR A 144 9.55 19.94 -5.80
N LEU A 145 8.94 19.34 -4.81
CA LEU A 145 9.15 17.94 -4.41
C LEU A 145 8.02 17.01 -4.87
N SER A 146 6.78 17.49 -5.01
CA SER A 146 5.64 16.68 -5.40
C SER A 146 5.74 16.20 -6.85
N LYS A 147 5.54 14.90 -7.07
CA LYS A 147 5.36 14.31 -8.41
C LYS A 147 3.88 14.24 -8.82
N GLY A 148 2.99 14.48 -7.87
CA GLY A 148 1.56 14.40 -8.02
C GLY A 148 0.96 13.14 -7.40
N PRO A 149 -0.37 13.10 -7.22
CA PRO A 149 -1.05 12.03 -6.52
C PRO A 149 -0.84 10.68 -7.21
N ASN A 150 -0.59 9.64 -6.40
CA ASN A 150 -0.38 8.27 -6.87
C ASN A 150 -1.63 7.42 -6.65
N ASP A 151 -1.98 7.11 -5.40
CA ASP A 151 -3.13 6.28 -5.06
C ASP A 151 -4.07 7.00 -4.08
N LEU A 152 -5.32 6.54 -3.97
CA LEU A 152 -6.34 7.19 -3.16
C LEU A 152 -7.37 6.22 -2.60
N VAL A 153 -7.96 6.62 -1.45
CA VAL A 153 -9.14 5.97 -0.87
C VAL A 153 -10.14 7.03 -0.42
N VAL A 154 -11.44 6.73 -0.57
CA VAL A 154 -12.53 7.60 -0.13
C VAL A 154 -13.27 6.94 1.01
N ALA A 155 -13.34 7.59 2.17
CA ALA A 155 -14.11 7.17 3.33
C ALA A 155 -15.62 7.40 3.10
N LYS A 156 -16.48 6.68 3.84
CA LYS A 156 -17.95 6.87 3.79
C LYS A 156 -18.40 8.28 4.18
N THR A 157 -17.57 8.98 4.96
CA THR A 157 -17.78 10.41 5.29
C THR A 157 -17.61 11.33 4.10
N GLY A 158 -17.05 10.85 2.97
CA GLY A 158 -16.63 11.66 1.83
C GLY A 158 -15.22 12.22 1.96
N THR A 159 -14.50 11.93 3.04
CA THR A 159 -13.08 12.30 3.19
C THR A 159 -12.25 11.49 2.21
N ILE A 160 -11.35 12.15 1.46
CA ILE A 160 -10.42 11.49 0.55
C ILE A 160 -9.03 11.54 1.17
N TYR A 161 -8.34 10.41 1.18
CA TYR A 161 -6.91 10.32 1.49
C TYR A 161 -6.17 9.90 0.24
N PHE A 162 -5.02 10.52 -0.03
CA PHE A 162 -4.21 10.15 -1.17
C PHE A 162 -2.72 10.31 -0.89
N THR A 163 -1.91 9.54 -1.61
CA THR A 163 -0.45 9.57 -1.52
C THR A 163 0.14 10.40 -2.66
N ASP A 164 1.20 11.14 -2.37
CA ASP A 164 2.01 11.88 -3.33
C ASP A 164 3.49 11.56 -3.07
N PRO A 165 4.05 10.56 -3.76
CA PRO A 165 5.45 10.23 -3.63
C PRO A 165 6.34 11.26 -4.34
N ASN A 166 7.41 11.71 -3.69
CA ASN A 166 8.46 12.51 -4.34
C ASN A 166 9.65 11.67 -4.80
N GLY A 167 9.42 10.43 -5.05
CA GLY A 167 10.37 9.38 -5.36
C GLY A 167 9.93 8.13 -4.63
N TYR A 168 10.27 6.96 -5.18
CA TYR A 168 9.78 5.70 -4.63
C TYR A 168 10.74 5.07 -3.64
N TYR A 169 11.92 5.65 -3.45
CA TYR A 169 12.96 5.16 -2.54
C TYR A 169 13.76 6.33 -1.96
N GLY A 170 14.40 6.12 -0.80
CA GLY A 170 15.29 7.09 -0.19
C GLY A 170 15.52 6.83 1.29
N ASP A 171 16.56 7.46 1.83
CA ASP A 171 16.96 7.28 3.23
C ASP A 171 16.25 8.24 4.20
N ALA A 172 15.46 9.17 3.68
CA ALA A 172 14.71 10.14 4.46
C ALA A 172 13.29 10.33 3.92
N PRO A 173 12.33 10.73 4.76
CA PRO A 173 10.98 11.07 4.33
C PRO A 173 11.01 12.11 3.19
N ASN A 174 10.30 11.81 2.11
CA ASN A 174 10.29 12.65 0.91
C ASN A 174 8.93 12.74 0.22
N GLY A 175 7.91 12.04 0.73
CA GLY A 175 6.56 12.07 0.17
C GLY A 175 5.56 12.65 1.15
N THR A 176 4.37 12.96 0.65
CA THR A 176 3.29 13.54 1.44
C THR A 176 2.03 12.68 1.30
N ILE A 177 1.35 12.46 2.40
CA ILE A 177 -0.02 11.94 2.42
C ILE A 177 -0.92 13.14 2.65
N TYR A 178 -1.95 13.29 1.84
CA TYR A 178 -2.93 14.37 1.93
C TYR A 178 -4.29 13.86 2.37
N ARG A 179 -5.06 14.77 2.93
CA ARG A 179 -6.47 14.60 3.28
C ARG A 179 -7.29 15.72 2.67
N ILE A 180 -8.38 15.37 2.01
CA ILE A 180 -9.42 16.29 1.55
C ILE A 180 -10.64 16.04 2.42
N ALA A 181 -11.06 17.04 3.18
CA ALA A 181 -12.27 16.97 4.00
C ALA A 181 -13.53 17.00 3.10
N PRO A 182 -14.72 16.58 3.60
CA PRO A 182 -15.96 16.58 2.83
C PRO A 182 -16.38 17.94 2.29
N ASP A 183 -15.90 19.03 2.90
CA ASP A 183 -16.10 20.41 2.44
C ASP A 183 -15.11 20.86 1.35
N GLY A 184 -14.23 19.94 0.88
CA GLY A 184 -13.25 20.18 -0.17
C GLY A 184 -11.92 20.79 0.33
N ARG A 185 -11.77 21.09 1.62
CA ARG A 185 -10.50 21.61 2.16
C ARG A 185 -9.43 20.53 2.16
N THR A 186 -8.31 20.83 1.54
CA THR A 186 -7.14 19.96 1.52
C THR A 186 -6.16 20.33 2.63
N SER A 187 -5.57 19.32 3.27
CA SER A 187 -4.54 19.45 4.30
C SER A 187 -3.50 18.35 4.17
N VAL A 188 -2.31 18.60 4.65
CA VAL A 188 -1.31 17.57 4.86
C VAL A 188 -1.80 16.63 5.97
N PHE A 189 -1.79 15.31 5.69
CA PHE A 189 -2.06 14.29 6.68
C PHE A 189 -0.78 13.83 7.36
N SER A 190 0.28 13.56 6.58
CA SER A 190 1.60 13.17 7.09
C SER A 190 2.69 13.39 6.03
N GLU A 191 3.90 13.73 6.48
CA GLU A 191 5.14 13.79 5.69
C GLU A 191 6.24 12.87 6.29
N ALA A 192 5.83 11.89 7.10
CA ALA A 192 6.76 11.11 7.93
C ALA A 192 7.42 9.93 7.21
N ILE A 193 7.04 9.61 5.96
CA ILE A 193 7.50 8.41 5.25
C ILE A 193 8.09 8.72 3.88
N THR A 194 8.92 7.78 3.40
CA THR A 194 9.56 7.86 2.09
C THR A 194 8.68 7.22 1.04
N GLY A 195 8.44 7.92 -0.08
CA GLY A 195 7.76 7.34 -1.25
C GLY A 195 6.44 6.62 -0.94
N PRO A 196 5.45 7.27 -0.27
CA PRO A 196 4.17 6.65 -0.02
C PRO A 196 3.51 6.22 -1.34
N ASN A 197 2.93 5.01 -1.37
CA ASN A 197 2.33 4.44 -2.57
C ASN A 197 0.89 3.98 -2.27
N GLY A 198 0.63 2.68 -2.12
CA GLY A 198 -0.70 2.17 -1.86
C GLY A 198 -1.30 2.67 -0.55
N ILE A 199 -2.61 2.85 -0.52
CA ILE A 199 -3.34 3.41 0.61
C ILE A 199 -4.67 2.67 0.80
N ALA A 200 -5.03 2.36 2.04
CA ALA A 200 -6.28 1.68 2.35
C ALA A 200 -6.85 2.08 3.72
N LEU A 201 -8.16 1.97 3.88
CA LEU A 201 -8.85 2.13 5.17
C LEU A 201 -9.22 0.76 5.76
N SER A 202 -9.18 0.65 7.08
CA SER A 202 -9.78 -0.48 7.79
C SER A 202 -11.29 -0.56 7.57
N ALA A 203 -11.90 -1.72 7.83
CA ALA A 203 -13.35 -1.94 7.64
C ALA A 203 -14.23 -0.97 8.44
N ASP A 204 -13.78 -0.55 9.61
CA ASP A 204 -14.44 0.44 10.49
C ASP A 204 -14.02 1.89 10.20
N GLU A 205 -13.14 2.08 9.21
CA GLU A 205 -12.58 3.37 8.78
C GLU A 205 -11.88 4.16 9.91
N LYS A 206 -11.39 3.47 10.94
CA LYS A 206 -10.66 4.09 12.05
C LYS A 206 -9.14 4.01 11.93
N THR A 207 -8.64 3.30 10.90
CA THR A 207 -7.21 3.17 10.64
C THR A 207 -6.93 3.40 9.16
N LEU A 208 -5.98 4.27 8.88
CA LEU A 208 -5.40 4.43 7.55
C LEU A 208 -4.11 3.64 7.47
N TYR A 209 -3.98 2.81 6.44
CA TYR A 209 -2.76 2.07 6.10
C TYR A 209 -2.12 2.68 4.86
N VAL A 210 -0.79 2.81 4.87
CA VAL A 210 -0.03 3.27 3.71
C VAL A 210 1.20 2.40 3.53
N SER A 211 1.41 1.90 2.32
CA SER A 211 2.65 1.22 1.94
C SER A 211 3.70 2.22 1.47
N HIS A 212 4.96 1.93 1.75
CA HIS A 212 6.08 2.71 1.25
C HIS A 212 7.35 1.89 1.08
N ASN A 213 8.29 2.38 0.28
CA ASN A 213 9.48 1.63 -0.09
C ASN A 213 10.74 2.21 0.56
N VAL A 214 11.38 1.41 1.42
CA VAL A 214 12.66 1.75 2.05
C VAL A 214 13.82 1.53 1.07
N SER A 215 13.70 0.50 0.22
CA SER A 215 14.66 0.15 -0.81
C SER A 215 13.99 -0.51 -2.02
N LYS A 216 14.79 -0.92 -3.00
CA LYS A 216 14.30 -1.67 -4.18
C LYS A 216 13.86 -3.11 -3.88
N SER A 217 13.94 -3.55 -2.63
CA SER A 217 13.59 -4.92 -2.24
C SER A 217 12.99 -5.00 -0.83
N THR A 218 12.82 -3.87 -0.15
CA THR A 218 12.25 -3.82 1.20
C THR A 218 11.25 -2.70 1.29
N SER A 219 10.06 -3.04 1.75
CA SER A 219 8.95 -2.12 1.92
C SER A 219 8.41 -2.21 3.33
N LYS A 220 7.68 -1.19 3.74
CA LYS A 220 6.96 -1.13 5.00
C LYS A 220 5.50 -0.79 4.77
N ILE A 221 4.68 -1.18 5.75
CA ILE A 221 3.31 -0.70 5.88
C ILE A 221 3.23 0.03 7.21
N GLU A 222 2.84 1.29 7.12
CA GLU A 222 2.55 2.12 8.29
C GLU A 222 1.05 2.22 8.49
N LYS A 223 0.64 2.41 9.75
CA LYS A 223 -0.76 2.59 10.13
C LYS A 223 -0.94 3.81 11.04
N TRP A 224 -1.98 4.57 10.79
CA TRP A 224 -2.41 5.70 11.60
C TRP A 224 -3.81 5.45 12.12
N PRO A 225 -4.04 5.43 13.46
CA PRO A 225 -5.37 5.65 13.98
C PRO A 225 -5.91 6.98 13.49
N LEU A 226 -7.17 7.02 13.08
CA LEU A 226 -7.82 8.26 12.66
C LEU A 226 -8.57 8.90 13.83
N ASN A 227 -8.35 10.19 14.03
CA ASN A 227 -9.14 10.98 14.95
C ASN A 227 -10.59 11.15 14.41
N PRO A 228 -11.57 11.56 15.23
CA PRO A 228 -12.96 11.73 14.80
C PRO A 228 -13.14 12.71 13.63
N ASP A 229 -12.23 13.69 13.47
CA ASP A 229 -12.21 14.64 12.36
C ASP A 229 -11.49 14.10 11.13
N GLY A 230 -10.96 12.87 11.16
CA GLY A 230 -10.20 12.23 10.10
C GLY A 230 -8.73 12.67 10.02
N SER A 231 -8.21 13.40 10.99
CA SER A 231 -6.77 13.72 11.09
C SER A 231 -5.95 12.54 11.62
N ALA A 232 -4.63 12.62 11.45
CA ALA A 232 -3.69 11.54 11.85
C ALA A 232 -3.55 11.44 13.37
N GLY A 233 -3.68 10.24 13.91
CA GLY A 233 -3.14 9.86 15.21
C GLY A 233 -1.65 9.52 15.14
N VAL A 234 -1.13 8.82 16.14
CA VAL A 234 0.28 8.42 16.19
C VAL A 234 0.54 7.26 15.21
N MET A 235 1.51 7.45 14.32
CA MET A 235 1.97 6.44 13.37
C MET A 235 2.60 5.24 14.08
N ASN A 236 2.31 4.05 13.58
CA ASN A 236 2.95 2.81 14.01
C ASN A 236 3.25 1.94 12.78
N GLU A 237 4.40 1.28 12.77
CA GLU A 237 4.70 0.25 11.78
C GLU A 237 3.79 -0.96 12.00
N LEU A 238 3.18 -1.46 10.91
CA LEU A 238 2.46 -2.73 10.92
C LEU A 238 3.38 -3.88 10.50
N ALA A 239 4.13 -3.69 9.41
CA ALA A 239 4.95 -4.75 8.84
C ALA A 239 6.14 -4.20 8.05
N THR A 240 7.25 -4.95 8.07
CA THR A 240 8.33 -4.84 7.09
C THR A 240 8.28 -6.07 6.16
N VAL A 241 8.25 -5.84 4.85
CA VAL A 241 8.14 -6.86 3.81
C VAL A 241 9.37 -6.87 2.94
N ASN A 242 10.13 -7.96 2.98
CA ASN A 242 11.31 -8.17 2.14
C ASN A 242 10.91 -8.80 0.79
N ASN A 243 11.76 -8.65 -0.22
CA ASN A 243 11.48 -9.07 -1.60
C ASN A 243 10.15 -8.51 -2.10
N CYS A 244 9.94 -7.23 -1.83
CA CYS A 244 8.74 -6.49 -2.20
C CYS A 244 9.12 -5.03 -2.48
N VAL A 245 8.70 -4.53 -3.62
CA VAL A 245 8.50 -3.11 -3.88
C VAL A 245 7.01 -2.88 -3.75
N ALA A 246 6.59 -2.39 -2.59
CA ALA A 246 5.19 -2.21 -2.28
C ALA A 246 4.53 -1.22 -3.24
N ASP A 247 3.34 -1.60 -3.72
CA ASP A 247 2.49 -0.77 -4.55
C ASP A 247 1.08 -0.70 -3.93
N GLY A 248 0.01 -0.94 -4.62
CA GLY A 248 -1.34 -0.84 -4.09
C GLY A 248 -1.71 -1.92 -3.05
N MET A 249 -2.81 -1.71 -2.35
CA MET A 249 -3.28 -2.66 -1.34
C MET A 249 -4.81 -2.66 -1.17
N ALA A 250 -5.34 -3.79 -0.69
CA ALA A 250 -6.75 -3.98 -0.33
C ALA A 250 -6.88 -4.61 1.05
N VAL A 251 -8.06 -4.48 1.67
CA VAL A 251 -8.35 -5.03 3.01
C VAL A 251 -9.44 -6.10 2.90
N ASP A 252 -9.26 -7.25 3.59
CA ASP A 252 -10.29 -8.26 3.73
C ASP A 252 -11.10 -8.09 5.04
N ARG A 253 -12.21 -8.84 5.17
CA ARG A 253 -13.10 -8.75 6.34
C ARG A 253 -12.50 -9.28 7.64
N GLU A 254 -11.41 -10.02 7.57
CA GLU A 254 -10.64 -10.45 8.75
C GLU A 254 -9.59 -9.40 9.15
N GLY A 255 -9.51 -8.27 8.42
CA GLY A 255 -8.57 -7.19 8.68
C GLY A 255 -7.17 -7.44 8.13
N ASN A 256 -6.97 -8.47 7.29
CA ASN A 256 -5.69 -8.65 6.62
C ASN A 256 -5.56 -7.67 5.45
N LEU A 257 -4.34 -7.22 5.20
CA LEU A 257 -3.97 -6.42 4.04
C LEU A 257 -3.45 -7.33 2.92
N TRP A 258 -3.90 -7.10 1.71
CA TRP A 258 -3.34 -7.69 0.49
C TRP A 258 -2.46 -6.64 -0.18
N LEU A 259 -1.15 -6.81 -0.07
CA LEU A 259 -0.14 -5.87 -0.58
C LEU A 259 0.44 -6.41 -1.89
N THR A 260 0.34 -5.65 -2.97
CA THR A 260 1.01 -5.95 -4.23
C THR A 260 2.49 -5.58 -4.18
N CYS A 261 3.33 -6.45 -4.75
CA CYS A 261 4.78 -6.28 -4.79
C CYS A 261 5.23 -6.14 -6.25
N TYR A 262 5.41 -4.90 -6.69
CA TYR A 262 5.95 -4.57 -8.00
C TYR A 262 7.33 -5.23 -8.20
N SER A 263 7.60 -5.71 -9.41
CA SER A 263 8.82 -6.45 -9.80
C SER A 263 8.96 -7.87 -9.22
N PHE A 264 8.04 -8.34 -8.39
CA PHE A 264 8.08 -9.67 -7.78
C PHE A 264 6.95 -10.60 -8.23
N GLY A 265 5.89 -10.06 -8.83
CA GLY A 265 4.72 -10.83 -9.30
C GLY A 265 3.98 -11.51 -8.16
N ALA A 266 3.95 -10.87 -7.00
CA ALA A 266 3.31 -11.40 -5.80
C ALA A 266 2.40 -10.36 -5.12
N ALA A 267 1.29 -10.82 -4.56
CA ALA A 267 0.50 -10.07 -3.59
C ALA A 267 0.48 -10.85 -2.27
N HIS A 268 1.01 -10.25 -1.21
CA HIS A 268 1.09 -10.88 0.10
C HIS A 268 -0.13 -10.54 0.96
N ARG A 269 -0.71 -11.56 1.59
CA ARG A 269 -1.70 -11.40 2.65
C ARG A 269 -0.99 -11.18 3.97
N ILE A 270 -1.18 -10.02 4.57
CA ILE A 270 -0.52 -9.59 5.81
C ILE A 270 -1.58 -9.48 6.89
N SER A 271 -1.41 -10.26 7.97
CA SER A 271 -2.31 -10.29 9.11
C SER A 271 -2.25 -8.99 9.93
N PRO A 272 -3.26 -8.71 10.80
CA PRO A 272 -3.28 -7.52 11.66
C PRO A 272 -2.09 -7.41 12.63
N ASP A 273 -1.37 -8.52 12.88
CA ASP A 273 -0.13 -8.57 13.66
C ASP A 273 1.14 -8.50 12.79
N GLY A 274 1.01 -8.22 11.49
CA GLY A 274 2.13 -7.91 10.58
C GLY A 274 2.82 -9.12 9.94
N ARG A 275 2.27 -10.32 10.05
CA ARG A 275 2.85 -11.55 9.45
C ARG A 275 2.30 -11.84 8.07
N ILE A 276 3.13 -12.34 7.16
CA ILE A 276 2.66 -12.86 5.88
C ILE A 276 1.99 -14.22 6.11
N VAL A 277 0.68 -14.31 5.80
CA VAL A 277 -0.16 -15.50 6.03
C VAL A 277 -0.73 -16.07 4.73
N GLY A 278 -0.40 -15.50 3.58
CA GLY A 278 -0.80 -15.99 2.27
C GLY A 278 -0.08 -15.23 1.17
N THR A 279 -0.04 -15.80 -0.04
CA THR A 279 0.53 -15.14 -1.21
C THR A 279 -0.26 -15.52 -2.45
N ILE A 280 -0.58 -14.53 -3.28
CA ILE A 280 -1.03 -14.71 -4.65
C ILE A 280 0.15 -14.44 -5.58
N THR A 281 0.32 -15.28 -6.61
CA THR A 281 1.35 -15.09 -7.64
C THR A 281 0.71 -14.83 -9.00
N THR A 282 1.39 -14.02 -9.81
CA THR A 282 1.02 -13.71 -11.20
C THR A 282 2.16 -14.04 -12.15
N GLU A 283 1.84 -14.26 -13.41
CA GLU A 283 2.86 -14.48 -14.46
C GLU A 283 3.66 -13.19 -14.68
N GLN A 284 2.98 -12.05 -14.79
CA GLN A 284 3.64 -10.75 -14.94
C GLN A 284 4.14 -10.25 -13.58
N LYS A 285 5.36 -9.69 -13.60
CA LYS A 285 6.04 -9.28 -12.35
C LYS A 285 5.73 -7.86 -11.91
N ALA A 286 5.33 -6.98 -12.82
CA ALA A 286 5.00 -5.60 -12.49
C ALA A 286 3.56 -5.49 -11.95
N LEU A 287 3.31 -6.12 -10.80
CA LEU A 287 2.01 -6.11 -10.13
C LEU A 287 1.83 -4.77 -9.41
N THR A 288 0.84 -4.00 -9.84
CA THR A 288 0.68 -2.60 -9.42
C THR A 288 -0.32 -2.43 -8.28
N ASN A 289 -1.57 -2.92 -8.41
CA ASN A 289 -2.59 -2.66 -7.41
C ASN A 289 -3.57 -3.82 -7.30
N CYS A 290 -4.44 -3.84 -6.27
CA CYS A 290 -5.47 -4.85 -6.11
C CYS A 290 -6.72 -4.29 -5.43
N ILE A 291 -7.87 -4.94 -5.68
CA ILE A 291 -9.16 -4.60 -5.07
C ILE A 291 -10.04 -5.84 -4.99
N PHE A 292 -10.82 -5.95 -3.93
CA PHE A 292 -11.89 -6.94 -3.87
C PHE A 292 -13.09 -6.53 -4.72
N GLY A 293 -13.75 -7.53 -5.30
CA GLY A 293 -15.02 -7.36 -5.94
C GLY A 293 -16.13 -6.94 -4.96
N ARG A 294 -17.31 -6.67 -5.49
CA ARG A 294 -18.52 -6.29 -4.73
C ARG A 294 -19.66 -7.26 -4.98
N GLY A 295 -20.60 -7.37 -4.05
CA GLY A 295 -21.76 -8.24 -4.18
C GLY A 295 -21.37 -9.70 -4.39
N ALA A 296 -21.76 -10.30 -5.50
CA ALA A 296 -21.48 -11.70 -5.84
C ALA A 296 -19.99 -12.00 -6.01
N THR A 297 -19.17 -11.00 -6.32
CA THR A 297 -17.72 -11.13 -6.54
C THR A 297 -16.89 -10.68 -5.32
N ASN A 298 -17.48 -10.47 -4.16
CA ASN A 298 -16.80 -9.92 -2.98
C ASN A 298 -15.68 -10.80 -2.42
N LYS A 299 -15.58 -12.07 -2.85
CA LYS A 299 -14.49 -13.00 -2.55
C LYS A 299 -13.43 -13.08 -3.65
N THR A 300 -13.60 -12.37 -4.75
CA THR A 300 -12.63 -12.29 -5.83
C THR A 300 -11.74 -11.09 -5.61
N LEU A 301 -10.42 -11.29 -5.54
CA LEU A 301 -9.44 -10.21 -5.57
C LEU A 301 -9.00 -10.01 -7.02
N TYR A 302 -9.20 -8.81 -7.55
CA TYR A 302 -8.69 -8.37 -8.85
C TYR A 302 -7.35 -7.69 -8.66
N LEU A 303 -6.43 -7.92 -9.62
CA LEU A 303 -5.08 -7.38 -9.58
C LEU A 303 -4.75 -6.75 -10.94
N THR A 304 -4.17 -5.58 -10.91
CA THR A 304 -3.62 -4.90 -12.09
C THR A 304 -2.12 -5.13 -12.20
N SER A 305 -1.61 -5.20 -13.43
CA SER A 305 -0.21 -5.47 -13.71
C SER A 305 0.19 -4.94 -15.08
N SER A 306 1.48 -4.87 -15.33
CA SER A 306 2.03 -4.70 -16.69
C SER A 306 3.20 -5.66 -16.93
N ASP A 307 3.67 -5.76 -18.18
CA ASP A 307 5.04 -6.20 -18.41
C ASP A 307 6.02 -5.18 -17.81
N MET A 308 7.27 -5.58 -17.60
CA MET A 308 8.29 -4.70 -17.01
C MET A 308 8.63 -3.50 -17.91
N GLU A 309 8.39 -3.61 -19.20
CA GLU A 309 8.56 -2.57 -20.22
C GLU A 309 7.37 -1.60 -20.27
N ARG A 310 6.27 -1.93 -19.55
CA ARG A 310 5.01 -1.15 -19.52
C ARG A 310 4.37 -0.94 -20.90
N VAL A 311 4.51 -1.95 -21.76
CA VAL A 311 3.93 -1.97 -23.12
C VAL A 311 2.54 -2.56 -23.13
N THR A 312 2.33 -3.62 -22.33
CA THR A 312 1.06 -4.35 -22.25
C THR A 312 0.53 -4.29 -20.81
N GLY A 313 -0.72 -3.91 -20.67
CA GLY A 313 -1.43 -3.98 -19.37
C GLY A 313 -2.16 -5.31 -19.23
N TYR A 314 -2.25 -5.79 -17.98
CA TYR A 314 -2.86 -7.07 -17.61
C TYR A 314 -3.80 -6.88 -16.42
N VAL A 315 -4.84 -7.71 -16.38
CA VAL A 315 -5.74 -7.84 -15.23
C VAL A 315 -5.84 -9.31 -14.87
N TYR A 316 -5.65 -9.61 -13.60
CA TYR A 316 -5.78 -10.94 -13.03
C TYR A 316 -6.90 -10.97 -12.00
N LYS A 317 -7.37 -12.19 -11.68
CA LYS A 317 -8.25 -12.46 -10.55
C LYS A 317 -7.80 -13.66 -9.73
N ALA A 318 -8.11 -13.66 -8.45
CA ALA A 318 -7.97 -14.79 -7.55
C ALA A 318 -9.22 -14.92 -6.69
N ASP A 319 -9.84 -16.09 -6.67
CA ASP A 319 -10.97 -16.37 -5.79
C ASP A 319 -10.48 -16.83 -4.43
N LEU A 320 -10.99 -16.22 -3.37
CA LEU A 320 -10.52 -16.37 -2.00
C LEU A 320 -11.66 -16.89 -1.10
N SER A 321 -11.29 -17.45 0.06
CA SER A 321 -12.27 -17.89 1.06
C SER A 321 -12.89 -16.71 1.82
N VAL A 322 -12.12 -15.64 2.02
CA VAL A 322 -12.51 -14.46 2.79
C VAL A 322 -12.90 -13.31 1.85
N PRO A 323 -14.03 -12.65 2.07
CA PRO A 323 -14.44 -11.51 1.26
C PRO A 323 -13.68 -10.23 1.63
N GLY A 324 -13.69 -9.27 0.70
CA GLY A 324 -13.30 -7.89 0.97
C GLY A 324 -14.28 -7.17 1.91
N ILE A 325 -13.87 -5.98 2.35
CA ILE A 325 -14.64 -5.16 3.31
C ILE A 325 -15.85 -4.44 2.69
N ARG A 326 -16.01 -4.47 1.35
CA ARG A 326 -17.11 -3.78 0.61
C ARG A 326 -18.09 -4.73 0.00
#